data_1dc28d54385bea990f6061996df73ce6
#
_entry.id   1dc28d54385bea990f6061996df73ce6
#
_cell.length_a   1.000
_cell.length_b   1.000
_cell.length_c   1.000
_cell.angle_alpha   90.00
_cell.angle_beta   90.00
_cell.angle_gamma   90.00
#
_symmetry.space_group_name_H-M   'P 1'
#
loop_
_entity.id
_entity.type
_entity.pdbx_description
1 polymer ?
#
loop_
_entity_poly.entity_id
_entity_poly.type
_entity_poly.pdbx_seq_one_letter_code
_entity_poly.pdbx_strand_id
1 'polypeptide(L)'
;MGTGTTTVPSEVLKWEPTVRKYAQEFGVEPYVPLMLSLIMQESGGRLLDVMQSAEGAFNTKYPKIQNGITDPDYSIWAGVQEFKHSITIANVQSPSDINRIKLALQTYNFGPGFLNYINSNGGEYTLELARSFALKMANGRTQCGFRSPFCYGDYCYVEKVLKYYQTSEIAGGGAVGDEFFQKVMAEAIKYKGYKYVFGGASPTASFDCSGLTQWTFRTAGVQLDRTAQMQWNQTKRISAEEAKPGDLVFFHGTYNSGTYITHVGIYQGNMQMYHAGDPLDYADLNKPYWQQHLAGFGRVQ
;
A
#
# COMPACT_ATOMS: atom_id res chain seq x y z
N MET A 1 -12.28 12.41 -17.21
CA MET A 1 -12.45 11.11 -16.52
C MET A 1 -11.05 10.53 -16.33
N GLY A 2 -10.64 10.32 -15.09
CA GLY A 2 -9.33 9.75 -14.78
C GLY A 2 -9.26 8.31 -15.30
N THR A 3 -8.19 7.98 -16.02
CA THR A 3 -7.93 6.60 -16.49
C THR A 3 -6.92 5.95 -15.58
N GLY A 4 -7.20 4.72 -15.14
CA GLY A 4 -6.21 3.89 -14.46
C GLY A 4 -5.29 3.19 -15.45
N THR A 5 -4.07 2.88 -15.01
CA THR A 5 -3.11 2.02 -15.73
C THR A 5 -2.65 0.87 -14.84
N THR A 6 -2.08 -0.18 -15.44
CA THR A 6 -1.56 -1.33 -14.70
C THR A 6 -0.18 -1.73 -15.18
N THR A 7 0.63 -2.27 -14.28
CA THR A 7 1.99 -2.78 -14.55
C THR A 7 2.05 -4.27 -14.20
N VAL A 8 1.40 -5.11 -15.01
CA VAL A 8 1.33 -6.56 -14.82
C VAL A 8 2.09 -7.31 -15.93
N PRO A 9 2.61 -8.53 -15.66
CA PRO A 9 3.34 -9.32 -16.64
C PRO A 9 2.43 -9.89 -17.73
N SER A 10 3.06 -10.43 -18.80
CA SER A 10 2.38 -11.01 -19.97
C SER A 10 1.41 -12.13 -19.62
N GLU A 11 1.70 -12.91 -18.57
CA GLU A 11 0.83 -13.98 -18.06
C GLU A 11 -0.55 -13.49 -17.62
N VAL A 12 -0.63 -12.23 -17.17
CA VAL A 12 -1.88 -11.55 -16.84
C VAL A 12 -2.44 -10.82 -18.05
N LEU A 13 -1.60 -10.12 -18.82
CA LEU A 13 -2.03 -9.33 -19.99
C LEU A 13 -2.71 -10.19 -21.05
N LYS A 14 -2.37 -11.48 -21.17
CA LYS A 14 -3.06 -12.39 -22.11
C LYS A 14 -4.58 -12.46 -21.85
N TRP A 15 -5.04 -12.15 -20.64
CA TRP A 15 -6.46 -12.15 -20.27
C TRP A 15 -7.17 -10.81 -20.54
N GLU A 16 -6.43 -9.76 -20.88
CA GLU A 16 -7.02 -8.43 -21.11
C GLU A 16 -8.17 -8.45 -22.14
N PRO A 17 -8.08 -9.14 -23.30
CA PRO A 17 -9.19 -9.18 -24.25
C PRO A 17 -10.47 -9.77 -23.64
N THR A 18 -10.37 -10.85 -22.87
CA THR A 18 -11.51 -11.49 -22.20
C THR A 18 -12.06 -10.61 -21.07
N VAL A 19 -11.19 -10.00 -20.25
CA VAL A 19 -11.61 -9.06 -19.20
C VAL A 19 -12.33 -7.87 -19.84
N ARG A 20 -11.80 -7.30 -20.91
CA ARG A 20 -12.39 -6.15 -21.61
C ARG A 20 -13.76 -6.49 -22.20
N LYS A 21 -13.90 -7.66 -22.81
CA LYS A 21 -15.20 -8.18 -23.34
C LYS A 21 -16.28 -8.14 -22.25
N TYR A 22 -16.01 -8.73 -21.10
CA TYR A 22 -16.99 -8.77 -20.02
C TYR A 22 -17.13 -7.44 -19.28
N ALA A 23 -16.06 -6.65 -19.20
CA ALA A 23 -16.12 -5.31 -18.66
C ALA A 23 -17.02 -4.38 -19.48
N GLN A 24 -17.02 -4.50 -20.82
CA GLN A 24 -17.94 -3.80 -21.72
C GLN A 24 -19.38 -4.29 -21.53
N GLU A 25 -19.58 -5.61 -21.50
CA GLU A 25 -20.90 -6.22 -21.29
C GLU A 25 -21.55 -5.73 -19.99
N PHE A 26 -20.77 -5.61 -18.92
CA PHE A 26 -21.29 -5.21 -17.60
C PHE A 26 -21.12 -3.71 -17.29
N GLY A 27 -20.59 -2.90 -18.22
CA GLY A 27 -20.48 -1.45 -18.07
C GLY A 27 -19.40 -0.99 -17.08
N VAL A 28 -18.30 -1.76 -16.96
CA VAL A 28 -17.16 -1.47 -16.07
C VAL A 28 -15.83 -1.40 -16.82
N GLU A 29 -15.86 -1.13 -18.14
CA GLU A 29 -14.67 -1.08 -18.99
C GLU A 29 -13.57 -0.12 -18.47
N PRO A 30 -13.87 1.08 -17.92
CA PRO A 30 -12.84 1.97 -17.38
C PRO A 30 -11.97 1.34 -16.27
N TYR A 31 -12.44 0.25 -15.66
CA TYR A 31 -11.74 -0.46 -14.58
C TYR A 31 -10.93 -1.68 -15.05
N VAL A 32 -10.78 -1.91 -16.36
CA VAL A 32 -9.97 -3.04 -16.90
C VAL A 32 -8.57 -3.07 -16.30
N PRO A 33 -7.80 -1.96 -16.20
CA PRO A 33 -6.49 -1.97 -15.56
C PRO A 33 -6.51 -2.43 -14.10
N LEU A 34 -7.55 -2.06 -13.33
CA LEU A 34 -7.70 -2.48 -11.93
C LEU A 34 -8.04 -3.97 -11.83
N MET A 35 -8.88 -4.49 -12.72
CA MET A 35 -9.19 -5.92 -12.77
C MET A 35 -7.98 -6.77 -13.17
N LEU A 36 -7.12 -6.30 -14.07
CA LEU A 36 -5.85 -6.96 -14.37
C LEU A 36 -4.92 -6.99 -13.15
N SER A 37 -4.86 -5.89 -12.40
CA SER A 37 -4.11 -5.83 -11.14
C SER A 37 -4.67 -6.79 -10.07
N LEU A 38 -5.99 -6.96 -10.03
CA LEU A 38 -6.67 -7.94 -9.19
C LEU A 38 -6.32 -9.38 -9.65
N ILE A 39 -6.37 -9.71 -10.94
CA ILE A 39 -5.95 -11.01 -11.47
C ILE A 39 -4.50 -11.34 -11.10
N MET A 40 -3.62 -10.34 -11.12
CA MET A 40 -2.23 -10.53 -10.67
C MET A 40 -2.17 -11.01 -9.22
N GLN A 41 -2.99 -10.44 -8.35
CA GLN A 41 -3.06 -10.84 -6.93
C GLN A 41 -3.73 -12.19 -6.73
N GLU A 42 -4.80 -12.50 -7.47
CA GLU A 42 -5.60 -13.72 -7.28
C GLU A 42 -4.90 -14.97 -7.79
N SER A 43 -4.36 -14.92 -9.00
CA SER A 43 -3.82 -16.12 -9.68
C SER A 43 -2.49 -15.90 -10.38
N GLY A 44 -2.03 -14.65 -10.50
CA GLY A 44 -0.93 -14.29 -11.40
C GLY A 44 -1.23 -14.61 -12.86
N GLY A 45 -2.50 -14.80 -13.22
CA GLY A 45 -2.96 -15.19 -14.56
C GLY A 45 -2.67 -16.65 -14.93
N ARG A 46 -2.28 -17.51 -13.98
CA ARG A 46 -1.79 -18.87 -14.22
C ARG A 46 -2.79 -19.97 -13.90
N LEU A 47 -3.77 -19.69 -13.03
CA LEU A 47 -4.79 -20.68 -12.63
C LEU A 47 -5.96 -20.67 -13.60
N LEU A 48 -6.72 -21.77 -13.66
CA LEU A 48 -7.96 -21.86 -14.44
C LEU A 48 -9.05 -20.97 -13.81
N ASP A 49 -9.12 -20.90 -12.50
CA ASP A 49 -9.93 -19.92 -11.79
C ASP A 49 -9.15 -18.60 -11.70
N VAL A 50 -9.13 -17.88 -12.83
CA VAL A 50 -8.27 -16.70 -13.07
C VAL A 50 -8.53 -15.58 -12.06
N MET A 51 -9.80 -15.33 -11.72
CA MET A 51 -10.22 -14.28 -10.79
C MET A 51 -10.58 -14.81 -9.39
N GLN A 52 -10.31 -16.10 -9.12
CA GLN A 52 -10.66 -16.78 -7.86
C GLN A 52 -12.12 -16.56 -7.44
N SER A 53 -13.01 -16.66 -8.43
CA SER A 53 -14.43 -16.36 -8.29
C SER A 53 -15.31 -17.58 -8.00
N ALA A 54 -14.70 -18.76 -7.79
CA ALA A 54 -15.43 -20.00 -7.54
C ALA A 54 -16.34 -19.95 -6.31
N GLU A 55 -15.88 -19.31 -5.23
CA GLU A 55 -16.65 -19.19 -3.99
C GLU A 55 -17.62 -18.00 -4.01
N GLY A 56 -17.56 -17.15 -5.05
CA GLY A 56 -18.36 -15.95 -5.20
C GLY A 56 -19.84 -16.21 -5.51
N ALA A 57 -20.65 -15.16 -5.38
CA ALA A 57 -22.10 -15.22 -5.57
C ALA A 57 -22.48 -15.53 -7.03
N PHE A 58 -21.69 -15.06 -8.00
CA PHE A 58 -21.97 -15.18 -9.43
C PHE A 58 -21.56 -16.52 -10.05
N ASN A 59 -20.81 -17.36 -9.32
CA ASN A 59 -20.58 -18.74 -9.74
C ASN A 59 -21.82 -19.59 -9.49
N THR A 60 -22.49 -20.00 -10.58
CA THR A 60 -23.67 -20.87 -10.56
C THR A 60 -23.44 -22.22 -11.25
N LYS A 61 -22.25 -22.43 -11.85
CA LYS A 61 -21.97 -23.62 -12.67
C LYS A 61 -20.96 -24.59 -12.05
N TYR A 62 -20.05 -24.08 -11.24
CA TYR A 62 -18.92 -24.85 -10.72
C TYR A 62 -19.01 -25.00 -9.20
N PRO A 63 -18.28 -25.97 -8.60
CA PRO A 63 -18.24 -26.11 -7.15
C PRO A 63 -17.77 -24.85 -6.45
N LYS A 64 -18.44 -24.44 -5.37
CA LYS A 64 -18.07 -23.29 -4.55
C LYS A 64 -16.97 -23.63 -3.55
N ILE A 65 -15.81 -23.97 -4.09
CA ILE A 65 -14.58 -24.27 -3.34
C ILE A 65 -13.40 -23.56 -4.02
N GLN A 66 -12.33 -23.35 -3.30
CA GLN A 66 -11.14 -22.71 -3.83
C GLN A 66 -10.67 -23.40 -5.13
N ASN A 67 -10.41 -22.62 -6.19
CA ASN A 67 -10.08 -23.09 -7.54
C ASN A 67 -11.13 -24.02 -8.17
N GLY A 68 -12.39 -23.92 -7.76
CA GLY A 68 -13.46 -24.79 -8.25
C GLY A 68 -13.84 -24.57 -9.71
N ILE A 69 -13.56 -23.37 -10.27
CA ILE A 69 -13.83 -23.08 -11.68
C ILE A 69 -12.66 -23.60 -12.54
N THR A 70 -12.98 -24.42 -13.52
CA THR A 70 -12.00 -25.04 -14.46
C THR A 70 -12.07 -24.44 -15.87
N ASP A 71 -12.91 -23.44 -16.08
CA ASP A 71 -13.04 -22.67 -17.32
C ASP A 71 -12.59 -21.21 -17.07
N PRO A 72 -11.44 -20.80 -17.63
CA PRO A 72 -10.93 -19.43 -17.43
C PRO A 72 -11.85 -18.32 -17.94
N ASP A 73 -12.56 -18.54 -19.06
CA ASP A 73 -13.50 -17.56 -19.61
C ASP A 73 -14.67 -17.35 -18.62
N TYR A 74 -15.21 -18.45 -18.08
CA TYR A 74 -16.26 -18.38 -17.06
C TYR A 74 -15.78 -17.78 -15.74
N SER A 75 -14.54 -18.07 -15.31
CA SER A 75 -13.96 -17.43 -14.13
C SER A 75 -13.90 -15.90 -14.28
N ILE A 76 -13.47 -15.42 -15.44
CA ILE A 76 -13.42 -13.98 -15.72
C ILE A 76 -14.84 -13.40 -15.80
N TRP A 77 -15.79 -14.07 -16.44
CA TRP A 77 -17.19 -13.66 -16.49
C TRP A 77 -17.79 -13.49 -15.08
N ALA A 78 -17.61 -14.47 -14.21
CA ALA A 78 -18.10 -14.43 -12.83
C ALA A 78 -17.36 -13.37 -11.99
N GLY A 79 -16.04 -13.31 -12.12
CA GLY A 79 -15.19 -12.37 -11.38
C GLY A 79 -15.42 -10.91 -11.74
N VAL A 80 -15.70 -10.59 -13.02
CA VAL A 80 -16.06 -9.22 -13.43
C VAL A 80 -17.38 -8.79 -12.82
N GLN A 81 -18.34 -9.69 -12.68
CA GLN A 81 -19.60 -9.38 -11.99
C GLN A 81 -19.42 -9.18 -10.49
N GLU A 82 -18.60 -10.01 -9.84
CA GLU A 82 -18.25 -9.85 -8.43
C GLU A 82 -17.54 -8.50 -8.20
N PHE A 83 -16.61 -8.16 -9.10
CA PHE A 83 -15.92 -6.86 -9.09
C PHE A 83 -16.91 -5.70 -9.27
N LYS A 84 -17.81 -5.78 -10.27
CA LYS A 84 -18.87 -4.79 -10.48
C LYS A 84 -19.73 -4.62 -9.23
N HIS A 85 -20.14 -5.72 -8.61
CA HIS A 85 -20.90 -5.67 -7.36
C HIS A 85 -20.14 -4.92 -6.28
N SER A 86 -18.87 -5.27 -6.08
CA SER A 86 -18.02 -4.65 -5.05
C SER A 86 -17.83 -3.14 -5.26
N ILE A 87 -17.55 -2.67 -6.48
CA ILE A 87 -17.44 -1.23 -6.77
C ILE A 87 -18.77 -0.50 -6.63
N THR A 88 -19.89 -1.17 -6.95
CA THR A 88 -21.22 -0.59 -6.82
C THR A 88 -21.61 -0.36 -5.37
N ILE A 89 -21.48 -1.38 -4.51
CA ILE A 89 -21.86 -1.26 -3.09
C ILE A 89 -20.89 -0.37 -2.30
N ALA A 90 -19.61 -0.31 -2.71
CA ALA A 90 -18.63 0.63 -2.16
C ALA A 90 -18.81 2.07 -2.67
N ASN A 91 -19.75 2.30 -3.60
CA ASN A 91 -20.04 3.60 -4.19
C ASN A 91 -18.82 4.25 -4.86
N VAL A 92 -18.05 3.46 -5.64
CA VAL A 92 -16.89 3.96 -6.40
C VAL A 92 -17.38 4.82 -7.57
N GLN A 93 -16.90 6.08 -7.64
CA GLN A 93 -17.37 7.05 -8.62
C GLN A 93 -16.55 7.04 -9.93
N SER A 94 -15.29 6.64 -9.87
CA SER A 94 -14.38 6.63 -11.02
C SER A 94 -13.19 5.69 -10.78
N PRO A 95 -12.43 5.32 -11.83
CA PRO A 95 -11.17 4.59 -11.69
C PRO A 95 -10.09 5.30 -10.84
N SER A 96 -10.24 6.57 -10.57
CA SER A 96 -9.33 7.35 -9.72
C SER A 96 -9.82 7.53 -8.28
N ASP A 97 -11.04 7.09 -7.95
CA ASP A 97 -11.60 7.16 -6.59
C ASP A 97 -10.94 6.13 -5.65
N ILE A 98 -9.67 6.38 -5.33
CA ILE A 98 -8.81 5.43 -4.59
C ILE A 98 -9.38 5.06 -3.22
N ASN A 99 -10.00 5.99 -2.51
CA ASN A 99 -10.54 5.71 -1.19
C ASN A 99 -11.69 4.69 -1.26
N ARG A 100 -12.59 4.84 -2.23
CA ARG A 100 -13.69 3.88 -2.46
C ARG A 100 -13.21 2.60 -3.12
N ILE A 101 -12.20 2.66 -4.00
CA ILE A 101 -11.55 1.47 -4.59
C ILE A 101 -10.94 0.58 -3.50
N LYS A 102 -10.29 1.14 -2.47
CA LYS A 102 -9.78 0.35 -1.33
C LYS A 102 -10.90 -0.42 -0.64
N LEU A 103 -12.04 0.22 -0.40
CA LEU A 103 -13.23 -0.44 0.16
C LEU A 103 -13.73 -1.55 -0.76
N ALA A 104 -13.86 -1.28 -2.06
CA ALA A 104 -14.32 -2.26 -3.04
C ALA A 104 -13.41 -3.48 -3.13
N LEU A 105 -12.09 -3.28 -3.18
CA LEU A 105 -11.10 -4.35 -3.23
C LEU A 105 -11.15 -5.24 -1.97
N GLN A 106 -11.18 -4.63 -0.78
CA GLN A 106 -11.26 -5.42 0.45
C GLN A 106 -12.62 -6.11 0.58
N THR A 107 -13.69 -5.51 0.05
CA THR A 107 -15.02 -6.13 -0.02
C THR A 107 -15.03 -7.31 -1.00
N TYR A 108 -14.32 -7.22 -2.11
CA TYR A 108 -14.13 -8.35 -3.04
C TYR A 108 -13.51 -9.56 -2.32
N ASN A 109 -12.47 -9.32 -1.51
CA ASN A 109 -11.76 -10.38 -0.78
C ASN A 109 -12.51 -10.90 0.46
N PHE A 110 -13.12 -10.00 1.24
CA PHE A 110 -13.78 -10.34 2.51
C PHE A 110 -15.29 -10.61 2.39
N GLY A 111 -15.87 -10.28 1.24
CA GLY A 111 -17.32 -10.27 1.06
C GLY A 111 -18.00 -8.99 1.59
N PRO A 112 -19.30 -8.80 1.27
CA PRO A 112 -20.03 -7.55 1.53
C PRO A 112 -20.20 -7.20 3.02
N GLY A 113 -20.05 -8.15 3.92
CA GLY A 113 -20.06 -7.92 5.37
C GLY A 113 -18.98 -6.95 5.85
N PHE A 114 -17.87 -6.84 5.10
CA PHE A 114 -16.81 -5.88 5.42
C PHE A 114 -17.29 -4.43 5.28
N LEU A 115 -18.07 -4.12 4.26
CA LEU A 115 -18.59 -2.76 4.07
C LEU A 115 -19.51 -2.33 5.22
N ASN A 116 -20.37 -3.23 5.71
CA ASN A 116 -21.20 -2.95 6.88
C ASN A 116 -20.34 -2.69 8.13
N TYR A 117 -19.28 -3.46 8.29
CA TYR A 117 -18.34 -3.26 9.38
C TYR A 117 -17.64 -1.90 9.29
N ILE A 118 -17.14 -1.51 8.12
CA ILE A 118 -16.51 -0.21 7.90
C ILE A 118 -17.48 0.94 8.18
N ASN A 119 -18.71 0.87 7.68
CA ASN A 119 -19.72 1.92 7.90
C ASN A 119 -20.03 2.13 9.39
N SER A 120 -19.95 1.07 10.20
CA SER A 120 -20.11 1.15 11.65
C SER A 120 -18.85 1.63 12.39
N ASN A 121 -17.72 1.81 11.70
CA ASN A 121 -16.42 2.17 12.29
C ASN A 121 -15.75 3.37 11.56
N GLY A 122 -16.54 4.38 11.17
CA GLY A 122 -16.04 5.63 10.60
C GLY A 122 -16.16 5.77 9.08
N GLY A 123 -16.54 4.71 8.35
CA GLY A 123 -16.87 4.76 6.92
C GLY A 123 -15.68 4.78 5.96
N GLU A 124 -14.44 4.74 6.46
CA GLU A 124 -13.22 4.78 5.66
C GLU A 124 -12.39 3.49 5.83
N TYR A 125 -11.74 3.07 4.75
CA TYR A 125 -10.82 1.94 4.79
C TYR A 125 -9.54 2.29 5.55
N THR A 126 -9.18 1.44 6.51
CA THR A 126 -7.83 1.40 7.07
C THR A 126 -7.35 -0.05 7.16
N LEU A 127 -6.04 -0.26 7.09
CA LEU A 127 -5.44 -1.59 7.27
C LEU A 127 -5.75 -2.17 8.66
N GLU A 128 -5.88 -1.31 9.68
CA GLU A 128 -6.24 -1.72 11.04
C GLU A 128 -7.66 -2.25 11.11
N LEU A 129 -8.61 -1.60 10.45
CA LEU A 129 -9.99 -2.09 10.36
C LEU A 129 -10.08 -3.39 9.56
N ALA A 130 -9.28 -3.56 8.51
CA ALA A 130 -9.19 -4.82 7.79
C ALA A 130 -8.64 -5.97 8.68
N ARG A 131 -7.60 -5.71 9.48
CA ARG A 131 -7.08 -6.64 10.48
C ARG A 131 -8.12 -6.99 11.54
N SER A 132 -8.77 -5.98 12.09
CA SER A 132 -9.80 -6.16 13.13
C SER A 132 -10.98 -6.98 12.62
N PHE A 133 -11.42 -6.74 11.38
CA PHE A 133 -12.45 -7.53 10.74
C PHE A 133 -11.98 -8.98 10.52
N ALA A 134 -10.77 -9.20 10.03
CA ALA A 134 -10.22 -10.53 9.83
C ALA A 134 -10.14 -11.33 11.15
N LEU A 135 -9.74 -10.70 12.26
CA LEU A 135 -9.76 -11.32 13.60
C LEU A 135 -11.18 -11.68 14.03
N LYS A 136 -12.14 -10.75 13.88
CA LYS A 136 -13.55 -10.98 14.22
C LYS A 136 -14.12 -12.16 13.45
N MET A 137 -13.88 -12.22 12.13
CA MET A 137 -14.40 -13.28 11.25
C MET A 137 -13.65 -14.60 11.39
N ALA A 138 -12.42 -14.58 11.88
CA ALA A 138 -11.65 -15.81 12.20
C ALA A 138 -12.27 -16.63 13.32
N ASN A 139 -13.17 -16.05 14.12
CA ASN A 139 -13.94 -16.71 15.15
C ASN A 139 -13.06 -17.56 16.10
N GLY A 140 -12.00 -16.95 16.63
CA GLY A 140 -11.05 -17.60 17.55
C GLY A 140 -9.98 -18.46 16.87
N ARG A 141 -10.01 -18.67 15.56
CA ARG A 141 -8.93 -19.35 14.85
C ARG A 141 -7.72 -18.42 14.72
N THR A 142 -6.61 -18.79 15.34
CA THR A 142 -5.37 -18.00 15.37
C THR A 142 -4.21 -18.65 14.64
N GLN A 143 -4.38 -19.87 14.12
CA GLN A 143 -3.35 -20.63 13.40
C GLN A 143 -3.78 -20.84 11.94
N CYS A 144 -3.12 -20.16 11.00
CA CYS A 144 -3.40 -20.21 9.57
C CYS A 144 -2.15 -19.90 8.72
N GLY A 145 -0.99 -20.35 9.17
CA GLY A 145 0.29 -20.13 8.49
C GLY A 145 0.73 -18.68 8.57
N PHE A 146 1.22 -18.14 7.47
CA PHE A 146 1.79 -16.77 7.41
C PHE A 146 0.79 -15.65 7.69
N ARG A 147 -0.52 -15.92 7.66
CA ARG A 147 -1.58 -14.95 7.98
C ARG A 147 -1.95 -14.92 9.46
N SER A 148 -1.44 -15.84 10.28
CA SER A 148 -1.73 -15.87 11.71
C SER A 148 -1.43 -14.52 12.37
N PRO A 149 -2.25 -14.03 13.29
CA PRO A 149 -3.53 -14.58 13.76
C PRO A 149 -4.77 -14.18 12.93
N PHE A 150 -4.61 -13.49 11.80
CA PHE A 150 -5.68 -12.92 10.97
C PHE A 150 -6.22 -13.98 9.99
N CYS A 151 -6.89 -15.00 10.51
CA CYS A 151 -7.23 -16.22 9.78
C CYS A 151 -8.51 -16.13 8.94
N TYR A 152 -8.85 -14.96 8.40
CA TYR A 152 -9.95 -14.75 7.46
C TYR A 152 -9.51 -13.87 6.30
N GLY A 153 -9.67 -14.33 5.06
CA GLY A 153 -9.26 -13.63 3.86
C GLY A 153 -7.81 -13.14 3.87
N ASP A 154 -7.55 -12.04 3.20
CA ASP A 154 -6.24 -11.36 3.17
C ASP A 154 -6.40 -9.89 3.57
N TYR A 155 -6.04 -9.53 4.77
CA TYR A 155 -6.15 -8.16 5.26
C TYR A 155 -5.21 -7.15 4.56
N CYS A 156 -4.18 -7.64 3.87
CA CYS A 156 -3.27 -6.83 3.03
C CYS A 156 -3.67 -6.86 1.53
N TYR A 157 -4.88 -7.28 1.20
CA TYR A 157 -5.32 -7.46 -0.17
C TYR A 157 -5.24 -6.18 -0.99
N VAL A 158 -5.69 -5.07 -0.41
CA VAL A 158 -5.70 -3.75 -1.05
C VAL A 158 -4.30 -3.33 -1.47
N GLU A 159 -3.34 -3.39 -0.57
CA GLU A 159 -1.95 -2.99 -0.82
C GLU A 159 -1.31 -3.86 -1.91
N LYS A 160 -1.64 -5.16 -1.93
CA LYS A 160 -1.12 -6.10 -2.91
C LYS A 160 -1.67 -5.85 -4.31
N VAL A 161 -2.97 -5.55 -4.44
CA VAL A 161 -3.59 -5.21 -5.74
C VAL A 161 -3.11 -3.84 -6.22
N LEU A 162 -3.14 -2.81 -5.36
CA LEU A 162 -2.78 -1.45 -5.73
C LEU A 162 -1.29 -1.29 -6.04
N LYS A 163 -0.44 -2.23 -5.65
CA LYS A 163 0.96 -2.28 -6.10
C LYS A 163 1.10 -2.29 -7.62
N TYR A 164 0.12 -2.82 -8.34
CA TYR A 164 0.13 -2.95 -9.79
C TYR A 164 -0.78 -1.94 -10.49
N TYR A 165 -1.52 -1.12 -9.75
CA TYR A 165 -2.51 -0.18 -10.27
C TYR A 165 -2.11 1.26 -10.03
N GLN A 166 -2.20 2.10 -11.08
CA GLN A 166 -1.93 3.52 -11.02
C GLN A 166 -3.09 4.30 -11.64
N THR A 167 -3.41 5.47 -11.10
CA THR A 167 -4.43 6.37 -11.63
C THR A 167 -3.85 7.76 -11.87
N SER A 168 -4.53 8.56 -12.71
CA SER A 168 -4.13 9.95 -12.98
C SER A 168 -4.26 10.86 -11.74
N GLU A 169 -5.03 10.48 -10.72
CA GLU A 169 -5.05 11.18 -9.42
C GLU A 169 -3.88 10.73 -8.52
N ILE A 170 -3.48 9.48 -8.63
CA ILE A 170 -2.18 9.01 -8.14
C ILE A 170 -1.07 9.73 -8.94
N ALA A 171 -1.28 9.98 -10.24
CA ALA A 171 -0.35 10.74 -11.10
C ALA A 171 -0.43 12.28 -10.95
N GLY A 172 -1.52 12.85 -10.44
CA GLY A 172 -1.72 14.32 -10.32
C GLY A 172 -1.66 14.88 -8.91
N GLY A 173 -1.69 14.04 -7.90
CA GLY A 173 -1.62 14.43 -6.48
C GLY A 173 -0.96 13.37 -5.59
N GLY A 174 -0.67 12.19 -6.14
CA GLY A 174 -0.04 11.06 -5.46
C GLY A 174 1.08 10.39 -6.25
N ALA A 175 1.10 10.44 -7.59
CA ALA A 175 2.11 9.71 -8.38
C ALA A 175 3.51 10.33 -8.29
N VAL A 176 3.64 11.63 -8.18
CA VAL A 176 4.95 12.26 -7.92
C VAL A 176 5.43 11.86 -6.52
N GLY A 177 4.53 11.75 -5.53
CA GLY A 177 4.85 11.30 -4.18
C GLY A 177 5.17 9.80 -4.12
N ASP A 178 4.43 8.96 -4.85
CA ASP A 178 4.61 7.50 -4.80
C ASP A 178 5.83 7.06 -5.63
N GLU A 179 6.01 7.61 -6.83
CA GLU A 179 7.23 7.38 -7.64
C GLU A 179 8.47 7.94 -6.94
N PHE A 180 8.35 9.12 -6.34
CA PHE A 180 9.39 9.71 -5.53
C PHE A 180 9.74 8.81 -4.33
N PHE A 181 8.74 8.39 -3.57
CA PHE A 181 8.92 7.48 -2.44
C PHE A 181 9.55 6.15 -2.87
N GLN A 182 9.09 5.55 -3.97
CA GLN A 182 9.68 4.32 -4.51
C GLN A 182 11.16 4.51 -4.89
N LYS A 183 11.52 5.62 -5.53
CA LYS A 183 12.93 5.94 -5.83
C LYS A 183 13.77 6.13 -4.56
N VAL A 184 13.25 6.89 -3.59
CA VAL A 184 13.92 7.10 -2.30
C VAL A 184 14.15 5.76 -1.60
N MET A 185 13.11 4.91 -1.52
CA MET A 185 13.21 3.63 -0.81
C MET A 185 14.01 2.58 -1.57
N ALA A 186 13.93 2.54 -2.90
CA ALA A 186 14.76 1.64 -3.72
C ALA A 186 16.26 1.90 -3.51
N GLU A 187 16.63 3.16 -3.22
CA GLU A 187 18.00 3.49 -2.84
C GLU A 187 18.27 3.16 -1.37
N ALA A 188 17.37 3.56 -0.45
CA ALA A 188 17.58 3.43 0.99
C ALA A 188 17.77 1.98 1.45
N ILE A 189 16.97 1.04 0.92
CA ILE A 189 17.00 -0.38 1.31
C ILE A 189 18.28 -1.11 0.90
N LYS A 190 19.07 -0.57 -0.05
CA LYS A 190 20.39 -1.13 -0.41
C LYS A 190 21.36 -1.13 0.77
N TYR A 191 21.15 -0.24 1.72
CA TYR A 191 22.02 -0.03 2.89
C TYR A 191 21.44 -0.64 4.17
N LYS A 192 20.36 -1.45 4.06
CA LYS A 192 19.81 -2.17 5.20
C LYS A 192 20.87 -3.05 5.85
N GLY A 193 20.98 -2.95 7.19
CA GLY A 193 21.99 -3.68 7.95
C GLY A 193 23.35 -3.00 8.05
N TYR A 194 23.55 -1.86 7.38
CA TYR A 194 24.78 -1.07 7.57
C TYR A 194 24.82 -0.50 8.98
N LYS A 195 26.03 -0.33 9.51
CA LYS A 195 26.24 0.31 10.82
C LYS A 195 26.00 1.81 10.73
N TYR A 196 25.43 2.39 11.76
CA TYR A 196 25.37 3.84 11.91
C TYR A 196 26.79 4.43 12.00
N VAL A 197 27.05 5.48 11.25
CA VAL A 197 28.31 6.22 11.31
C VAL A 197 28.00 7.71 11.43
N PHE A 198 28.32 8.29 12.59
CA PHE A 198 28.14 9.73 12.83
C PHE A 198 28.90 10.56 11.79
N GLY A 199 28.22 11.50 11.13
CA GLY A 199 28.78 12.28 10.03
C GLY A 199 28.81 11.56 8.68
N GLY A 200 28.46 10.30 8.62
CA GLY A 200 28.37 9.51 7.37
C GLY A 200 27.25 10.00 6.45
N ALA A 201 27.54 10.09 5.14
CA ALA A 201 26.58 10.57 4.14
C ALA A 201 26.80 9.93 2.75
N SER A 202 27.43 8.76 2.69
CA SER A 202 27.70 8.06 1.43
C SER A 202 27.77 6.55 1.65
N PRO A 203 27.52 5.73 0.60
CA PRO A 203 27.62 4.27 0.69
C PRO A 203 28.98 3.75 1.18
N THR A 204 30.05 4.45 0.87
CA THR A 204 31.42 4.06 1.26
C THR A 204 31.76 4.36 2.72
N ALA A 205 31.14 5.40 3.27
CA ALA A 205 31.35 5.82 4.66
C ALA A 205 30.25 5.33 5.61
N SER A 206 29.17 4.72 5.08
CA SER A 206 27.90 4.52 5.75
C SER A 206 27.19 5.85 6.05
N PHE A 207 26.18 5.85 6.91
CA PHE A 207 25.27 6.96 7.08
C PHE A 207 24.99 7.28 8.54
N ASP A 208 24.82 8.57 8.83
CA ASP A 208 23.99 9.02 9.94
C ASP A 208 22.55 9.26 9.48
N CYS A 209 21.66 9.65 10.38
CA CYS A 209 20.22 9.78 10.10
C CYS A 209 19.93 10.76 8.94
N SER A 210 20.50 11.95 8.97
CA SER A 210 20.30 12.99 7.96
C SER A 210 21.15 12.78 6.71
N GLY A 211 22.25 12.07 6.81
CA GLY A 211 23.06 11.66 5.66
C GLY A 211 22.34 10.61 4.81
N LEU A 212 21.64 9.67 5.44
CA LEU A 212 20.79 8.70 4.74
C LEU A 212 19.66 9.40 3.96
N THR A 213 18.90 10.26 4.62
CA THR A 213 17.82 11.01 3.97
C THR A 213 18.35 11.91 2.86
N GLN A 214 19.45 12.64 3.10
CA GLN A 214 20.10 13.48 2.10
C GLN A 214 20.52 12.69 0.86
N TRP A 215 21.14 11.52 1.05
CA TRP A 215 21.59 10.67 -0.05
C TRP A 215 20.42 10.13 -0.87
N THR A 216 19.46 9.53 -0.21
CA THR A 216 18.34 8.86 -0.88
C THR A 216 17.40 9.83 -1.59
N PHE A 217 17.14 10.99 -1.00
CA PHE A 217 16.35 12.04 -1.63
C PHE A 217 17.06 12.66 -2.83
N ARG A 218 18.38 12.83 -2.76
CA ARG A 218 19.17 13.31 -3.91
C ARG A 218 19.06 12.37 -5.11
N THR A 219 19.04 11.05 -4.91
CA THR A 219 18.88 10.09 -6.01
C THR A 219 17.47 10.15 -6.64
N ALA A 220 16.50 10.65 -5.90
CA ALA A 220 15.14 10.92 -6.37
C ALA A 220 14.95 12.36 -6.91
N GLY A 221 16.05 13.15 -7.00
CA GLY A 221 16.03 14.51 -7.57
C GLY A 221 15.76 15.63 -6.57
N VAL A 222 15.73 15.35 -5.27
CA VAL A 222 15.48 16.35 -4.22
C VAL A 222 16.73 16.55 -3.38
N GLN A 223 17.18 17.81 -3.26
CA GLN A 223 18.34 18.18 -2.46
C GLN A 223 17.92 18.54 -1.05
N LEU A 224 18.32 17.73 -0.06
CA LEU A 224 18.15 18.01 1.36
C LEU A 224 19.44 18.60 1.96
N ASP A 225 19.26 19.43 2.98
CA ASP A 225 20.36 19.94 3.79
C ASP A 225 21.03 18.83 4.60
N ARG A 226 22.26 19.10 5.12
CA ARG A 226 23.09 18.06 5.72
C ARG A 226 22.61 17.57 7.08
N THR A 227 22.08 18.42 7.94
CA THR A 227 21.72 18.03 9.32
C THR A 227 20.22 17.83 9.48
N ALA A 228 19.82 16.99 10.44
CA ALA A 228 18.40 16.77 10.73
C ALA A 228 17.65 18.06 11.08
N GLN A 229 18.29 18.99 11.83
CA GLN A 229 17.72 20.30 12.15
C GLN A 229 17.55 21.16 10.90
N MET A 230 18.47 21.15 9.95
CA MET A 230 18.36 21.93 8.71
C MET A 230 17.27 21.33 7.81
N GLN A 231 17.19 20.00 7.71
CA GLN A 231 16.12 19.31 6.98
C GLN A 231 14.74 19.60 7.60
N TRP A 232 14.65 19.66 8.94
CA TRP A 232 13.46 20.14 9.61
C TRP A 232 13.09 21.54 9.15
N ASN A 233 14.01 22.47 9.11
CA ASN A 233 13.75 23.86 8.70
C ASN A 233 13.38 23.96 7.20
N GLN A 234 13.86 23.07 6.35
CA GLN A 234 13.63 23.01 4.91
C GLN A 234 12.25 22.44 4.55
N THR A 235 11.60 21.71 5.46
CA THR A 235 10.32 21.03 5.18
C THR A 235 9.11 21.84 5.67
N LYS A 236 7.97 21.71 4.96
CA LYS A 236 6.67 22.16 5.45
C LYS A 236 6.18 21.23 6.54
N ARG A 237 5.79 21.77 7.70
CA ARG A 237 5.16 20.99 8.77
C ARG A 237 3.80 20.48 8.32
N ILE A 238 3.54 19.22 8.64
CA ILE A 238 2.27 18.55 8.39
C ILE A 238 1.86 17.80 9.65
N SER A 239 0.55 17.58 9.80
CA SER A 239 0.03 16.77 10.91
C SER A 239 0.33 15.28 10.70
N ALA A 240 0.17 14.47 11.74
CA ALA A 240 0.35 13.02 11.64
C ALA A 240 -0.67 12.37 10.68
N GLU A 241 -1.88 12.93 10.62
CA GLU A 241 -2.97 12.48 9.73
C GLU A 241 -2.69 12.82 8.26
N GLU A 242 -1.95 13.90 8.00
CA GLU A 242 -1.55 14.31 6.65
C GLU A 242 -0.28 13.62 6.17
N ALA A 243 0.48 12.98 7.09
CA ALA A 243 1.76 12.35 6.78
C ALA A 243 1.58 11.14 5.85
N LYS A 244 2.37 11.10 4.79
CA LYS A 244 2.34 10.05 3.75
C LYS A 244 3.72 9.40 3.60
N PRO A 245 3.80 8.16 3.07
CA PRO A 245 5.07 7.57 2.70
C PRO A 245 5.92 8.52 1.85
N GLY A 246 7.20 8.68 2.24
CA GLY A 246 8.12 9.63 1.60
C GLY A 246 8.22 10.99 2.29
N ASP A 247 7.33 11.33 3.22
CA ASP A 247 7.56 12.45 4.13
C ASP A 247 8.67 12.12 5.14
N LEU A 248 9.25 13.14 5.75
CA LEU A 248 10.24 12.97 6.81
C LEU A 248 9.57 12.99 8.19
N VAL A 249 10.01 12.11 9.06
CA VAL A 249 9.63 12.11 10.48
C VAL A 249 10.82 12.53 11.31
N PHE A 250 10.62 13.46 12.25
CA PHE A 250 11.66 14.12 13.01
C PHE A 250 11.51 13.89 14.50
N PHE A 251 12.65 13.83 15.19
CA PHE A 251 12.72 13.58 16.62
C PHE A 251 13.65 14.56 17.31
N HIS A 252 13.32 14.89 18.56
CA HIS A 252 14.13 15.72 19.44
C HIS A 252 14.74 14.89 20.58
N GLY A 253 15.83 15.39 21.16
CA GLY A 253 16.39 14.83 22.40
C GLY A 253 16.87 13.37 22.31
N THR A 254 17.11 12.81 21.12
CA THR A 254 17.64 11.45 20.96
C THR A 254 19.12 11.36 21.35
N TYR A 255 19.84 12.48 21.33
CA TYR A 255 21.19 12.68 21.88
C TYR A 255 21.40 14.18 22.13
N ASN A 256 22.46 14.51 22.89
CA ASN A 256 22.79 15.90 23.19
C ASN A 256 23.57 16.54 22.02
N SER A 257 22.90 17.33 21.19
CA SER A 257 23.49 17.98 20.00
C SER A 257 23.51 19.49 20.06
N GLY A 258 22.89 20.11 21.06
CA GLY A 258 22.73 21.58 21.12
C GLY A 258 21.64 22.12 20.15
N THR A 259 20.95 21.27 19.38
CA THR A 259 19.84 21.63 18.49
C THR A 259 18.56 20.96 18.94
N TYR A 260 17.39 21.52 18.55
CA TYR A 260 16.10 20.91 18.90
C TYR A 260 15.91 19.58 18.21
N ILE A 261 16.07 19.52 16.89
CA ILE A 261 15.94 18.25 16.13
C ILE A 261 17.28 17.53 16.13
N THR A 262 17.25 16.27 16.56
CA THR A 262 18.43 15.42 16.72
C THR A 262 18.41 14.17 15.84
N HIS A 263 17.21 13.78 15.32
CA HIS A 263 17.10 12.59 14.46
C HIS A 263 16.02 12.77 13.40
N VAL A 264 16.17 12.05 12.29
CA VAL A 264 15.23 12.04 11.16
C VAL A 264 15.16 10.65 10.55
N GLY A 265 13.97 10.28 10.05
CA GLY A 265 13.73 9.08 9.28
C GLY A 265 12.81 9.34 8.09
N ILE A 266 12.75 8.39 7.16
CA ILE A 266 11.83 8.38 6.03
C ILE A 266 10.55 7.70 6.48
N TYR A 267 9.44 8.45 6.53
CA TYR A 267 8.15 7.89 6.94
C TYR A 267 7.63 6.90 5.90
N GLN A 268 7.17 5.74 6.36
CA GLN A 268 6.71 4.62 5.54
C GLN A 268 5.19 4.50 5.50
N GLY A 269 4.46 5.36 6.25
CA GLY A 269 3.07 5.12 6.58
C GLY A 269 2.91 4.18 7.79
N ASN A 270 1.68 4.06 8.29
CA ASN A 270 1.31 3.12 9.37
C ASN A 270 2.22 3.18 10.62
N MET A 271 2.63 4.38 11.00
CA MET A 271 3.54 4.61 12.13
C MET A 271 4.83 3.79 12.04
N GLN A 272 5.40 3.71 10.84
CA GLN A 272 6.72 3.13 10.58
C GLN A 272 7.63 4.13 9.89
N MET A 273 8.93 4.02 10.15
CA MET A 273 9.96 4.74 9.41
C MET A 273 11.08 3.81 8.98
N TYR A 274 11.83 4.22 7.93
CA TYR A 274 13.15 3.68 7.64
C TYR A 274 14.20 4.73 8.03
N HIS A 275 15.21 4.36 8.79
CA HIS A 275 16.18 5.33 9.31
C HIS A 275 17.59 4.73 9.48
N ALA A 276 18.57 5.60 9.60
CA ALA A 276 19.86 5.17 10.10
C ALA A 276 19.79 5.01 11.63
N GLY A 277 19.42 3.80 12.03
CA GLY A 277 19.64 3.24 13.36
C GLY A 277 20.98 2.50 13.38
N ASP A 278 21.22 1.67 14.39
CA ASP A 278 22.37 0.76 14.42
C ASP A 278 21.88 -0.67 14.66
N PRO A 279 21.67 -1.45 13.61
CA PRO A 279 21.91 -1.13 12.18
C PRO A 279 20.82 -0.27 11.53
N LEU A 280 21.09 0.19 10.29
CA LEU A 280 20.09 0.85 9.44
C LEU A 280 18.93 -0.14 9.16
N ASP A 281 17.72 0.21 9.55
CA ASP A 281 16.53 -0.63 9.39
C ASP A 281 15.21 0.14 9.57
N TYR A 282 14.11 -0.59 9.52
CA TYR A 282 12.79 -0.09 9.86
C TYR A 282 12.61 0.04 11.37
N ALA A 283 11.83 1.03 11.80
CA ALA A 283 11.44 1.21 13.18
C ALA A 283 9.94 1.49 13.31
N ASP A 284 9.32 0.91 14.35
CA ASP A 284 7.93 1.11 14.72
C ASP A 284 7.81 2.36 15.60
N LEU A 285 7.14 3.38 15.11
CA LEU A 285 6.93 4.67 15.77
C LEU A 285 5.95 4.59 16.95
N ASN A 286 5.18 3.51 17.09
CA ASN A 286 4.32 3.31 18.25
C ASN A 286 5.11 2.92 19.51
N LYS A 287 6.39 2.59 19.39
CA LYS A 287 7.23 2.29 20.56
C LYS A 287 7.39 3.51 21.47
N PRO A 288 7.35 3.36 22.79
CA PRO A 288 7.40 4.48 23.75
C PRO A 288 8.58 5.42 23.53
N TYR A 289 9.75 4.89 23.18
CA TYR A 289 10.94 5.69 22.89
C TYR A 289 10.68 6.70 21.77
N TRP A 290 10.12 6.24 20.63
CA TRP A 290 9.86 7.11 19.49
C TRP A 290 8.74 8.12 19.79
N GLN A 291 7.68 7.69 20.51
CA GLN A 291 6.60 8.59 20.90
C GLN A 291 7.08 9.70 21.84
N GLN A 292 7.97 9.39 22.77
CA GLN A 292 8.55 10.39 23.69
C GLN A 292 9.39 11.44 22.97
N HIS A 293 10.05 11.07 21.88
CA HIS A 293 10.99 11.92 21.14
C HIS A 293 10.38 12.51 19.86
N LEU A 294 9.15 12.18 19.49
CA LEU A 294 8.51 12.64 18.25
C LEU A 294 8.35 14.16 18.26
N ALA A 295 9.01 14.83 17.31
CA ALA A 295 8.86 16.28 17.07
C ALA A 295 7.75 16.58 16.04
N GLY A 296 7.52 15.66 15.08
CA GLY A 296 6.49 15.78 14.05
C GLY A 296 6.95 15.35 12.67
N PHE A 297 6.14 15.69 11.68
CA PHE A 297 6.34 15.32 10.29
C PHE A 297 6.62 16.55 9.43
N GLY A 298 7.37 16.36 8.34
CA GLY A 298 7.67 17.41 7.39
C GLY A 298 7.70 16.91 5.96
N ARG A 299 7.06 17.67 5.08
CA ARG A 299 7.04 17.41 3.63
C ARG A 299 8.00 18.32 2.90
N VAL A 300 8.82 17.74 2.05
CA VAL A 300 9.67 18.49 1.14
C VAL A 300 8.80 19.17 0.08
N GLN A 301 9.07 20.44 -0.22
CA GLN A 301 8.35 21.24 -1.22
C GLN A 301 9.02 21.20 -2.58
#